data_bb8713772c33f8c97f5cb9867c901a96
#
_entry.id   bb8713772c33f8c97f5cb9867c901a96
#
_cell.length_a   1.000
_cell.length_b   1.000
_cell.length_c   1.000
_cell.angle_alpha   90.00
_cell.angle_beta   90.00
_cell.angle_gamma   90.00
#
_symmetry.space_group_name_H-M   'P 1'
#
loop_
_entity.id
_entity.type
_entity.pdbx_description
1 polymer ?
#
loop_
_entity_poly.entity_id
_entity_poly.type
_entity_poly.pdbx_seq_one_letter_code
_entity_poly.pdbx_strand_id
1 'polypeptide(L)'
;MPRGFRAGGWTAGIKASGRPDLGLVVAPDGASAAAVFTPNAFAAAPVKLSRANLAATSGEPMGGYGYASAIVSTSGSANAATGADGAVDQARIGSFVSDALGVEQPRVLHLSTGIIGTRLPLDKVQRGIQALTAQLTDDDASLAAVAEALRTTDSVPKIASTTLVLPAGDGEPVTVTVTGIAKGVGMIHPNMATMLSIVLTDAAAPPDVLWNLLRPAAAKTWDQLSVDGDTSTNDTVFVLASGVSGAAPIAAGSPGALALGAAIEAVARDLARQQAADGEGATILITTSVRGAHDDADARGIARAVVSSSLVKAAAHGKDPNWGRIAGAAGNAVTASEAVLGAAGLGQAEAAARASQPVSLDPDRLRIWIAGHLVFDGSGGGPAQFDRGAARAAMDAPELLIELDLGLGDGVGEAFGCDLTQEYVIENSEYTT
;
A
#
# COMPACT_ATOMS: atom_id res chain seq x y z
N MET A 1 13.15 -6.36 13.57
CA MET A 1 11.80 -6.95 13.39
C MET A 1 11.05 -6.89 14.73
N PRO A 2 9.72 -6.62 14.78
CA PRO A 2 8.95 -6.67 16.03
C PRO A 2 9.02 -8.06 16.69
N ARG A 3 8.96 -8.07 18.01
CA ARG A 3 9.04 -9.33 18.78
C ARG A 3 7.83 -10.22 18.53
N GLY A 4 8.01 -11.56 18.67
CA GLY A 4 6.94 -12.54 18.49
C GLY A 4 6.74 -13.01 17.07
N PHE A 5 7.62 -12.62 16.14
CA PHE A 5 7.60 -13.07 14.76
C PHE A 5 8.91 -13.77 14.38
N ARG A 6 8.81 -14.72 13.46
CA ARG A 6 9.93 -15.29 12.70
C ARG A 6 9.63 -15.12 11.22
N ALA A 7 10.68 -14.96 10.42
CA ALA A 7 10.51 -14.77 8.99
C ALA A 7 11.62 -15.47 8.20
N GLY A 8 11.44 -15.55 6.88
CA GLY A 8 12.47 -16.03 5.96
C GLY A 8 12.00 -16.00 4.52
N GLY A 9 12.96 -15.86 3.62
CA GLY A 9 12.79 -15.91 2.17
C GLY A 9 13.55 -17.07 1.55
N TRP A 10 13.02 -17.64 0.47
CA TRP A 10 13.58 -18.83 -0.18
C TRP A 10 13.43 -18.77 -1.70
N THR A 11 14.35 -19.41 -2.42
CA THR A 11 14.24 -19.64 -3.86
C THR A 11 13.63 -21.03 -4.10
N ALA A 12 12.31 -21.08 -4.28
CA ALA A 12 11.61 -22.32 -4.61
C ALA A 12 11.71 -22.66 -6.11
N GLY A 13 12.06 -21.71 -6.95
CA GLY A 13 12.16 -21.84 -8.41
C GLY A 13 10.82 -21.62 -9.11
N ILE A 14 9.98 -20.76 -8.56
CA ILE A 14 8.75 -20.28 -9.18
C ILE A 14 9.09 -19.28 -10.29
N LYS A 15 9.96 -18.30 -9.98
CA LYS A 15 10.50 -17.34 -10.95
C LYS A 15 11.55 -17.97 -11.86
N ALA A 16 11.46 -17.69 -13.14
CA ALA A 16 12.48 -18.11 -14.11
C ALA A 16 13.85 -17.45 -13.85
N SER A 17 13.87 -16.29 -13.20
CA SER A 17 15.10 -15.54 -12.88
C SER A 17 16.00 -16.20 -11.83
N GLY A 18 15.50 -17.21 -11.08
CA GLY A 18 16.22 -17.83 -9.97
C GLY A 18 16.36 -16.95 -8.71
N ARG A 19 15.72 -15.77 -8.68
CA ARG A 19 15.66 -14.92 -7.48
C ARG A 19 14.74 -15.55 -6.43
N PRO A 20 14.85 -15.14 -5.13
CA PRO A 20 13.90 -15.56 -4.10
C PRO A 20 12.46 -15.30 -4.52
N ASP A 21 11.57 -16.27 -4.26
CA ASP A 21 10.20 -16.27 -4.78
C ASP A 21 9.16 -16.87 -3.81
N LEU A 22 9.61 -17.27 -2.62
CA LEU A 22 8.78 -17.78 -1.53
C LEU A 22 9.18 -17.09 -0.22
N GLY A 23 8.22 -16.53 0.49
CA GLY A 23 8.42 -15.90 1.80
C GLY A 23 7.46 -16.47 2.83
N LEU A 24 7.93 -16.60 4.07
CA LEU A 24 7.11 -16.92 5.24
C LEU A 24 7.34 -15.89 6.33
N VAL A 25 6.23 -15.42 6.94
CA VAL A 25 6.23 -14.72 8.22
C VAL A 25 5.37 -15.54 9.18
N VAL A 26 5.89 -15.85 10.35
CA VAL A 26 5.23 -16.74 11.32
C VAL A 26 5.14 -16.04 12.66
N ALA A 27 3.97 -16.10 13.28
CA ALA A 27 3.72 -15.77 14.68
C ALA A 27 3.47 -17.08 15.44
N PRO A 28 4.48 -17.67 16.11
CA PRO A 28 4.37 -19.00 16.73
C PRO A 28 3.22 -19.10 17.75
N ASP A 29 2.99 -18.03 18.51
CA ASP A 29 1.92 -17.96 19.51
C ASP A 29 0.60 -17.41 18.92
N GLY A 30 0.56 -17.17 17.58
CA GLY A 30 -0.52 -16.50 16.91
C GLY A 30 -0.44 -14.98 17.04
N ALA A 31 -1.20 -14.28 16.20
CA ALA A 31 -1.30 -12.82 16.18
C ALA A 31 -2.72 -12.37 15.88
N SER A 32 -3.11 -11.22 16.41
CA SER A 32 -4.23 -10.46 15.89
C SER A 32 -3.90 -9.99 14.48
N ALA A 33 -4.84 -10.05 13.56
CA ALA A 33 -4.63 -9.68 12.17
C ALA A 33 -5.74 -8.77 11.66
N ALA A 34 -5.38 -7.78 10.84
CA ALA A 34 -6.29 -6.97 10.06
C ALA A 34 -5.79 -6.90 8.61
N ALA A 35 -6.73 -6.73 7.67
CA ALA A 35 -6.40 -6.69 6.26
C ALA A 35 -7.28 -5.73 5.48
N VAL A 36 -6.71 -5.11 4.46
CA VAL A 36 -7.43 -4.48 3.36
C VAL A 36 -7.06 -5.17 2.05
N PHE A 37 -8.04 -5.29 1.16
CA PHE A 37 -7.94 -6.10 -0.07
C PHE A 37 -8.43 -5.33 -1.27
N THR A 38 -7.91 -5.66 -2.45
CA THR A 38 -8.38 -5.12 -3.72
C THR A 38 -9.90 -5.24 -3.89
N PRO A 39 -10.57 -4.18 -4.39
CA PRO A 39 -11.98 -4.23 -4.80
C PRO A 39 -12.15 -4.80 -6.22
N ASN A 40 -11.06 -5.17 -6.92
CA ASN A 40 -11.12 -5.65 -8.29
C ASN A 40 -12.02 -6.89 -8.39
N ALA A 41 -12.95 -6.90 -9.34
CA ALA A 41 -13.87 -8.01 -9.56
C ALA A 41 -13.14 -9.33 -9.92
N PHE A 42 -11.93 -9.24 -10.48
CA PHE A 42 -11.02 -10.37 -10.74
C PHE A 42 -10.10 -10.68 -9.55
N ALA A 43 -10.52 -10.38 -8.31
CA ALA A 43 -9.73 -10.70 -7.13
C ALA A 43 -9.19 -12.15 -7.17
N ALA A 44 -7.88 -12.27 -6.96
CA ALA A 44 -7.13 -13.51 -7.08
C ALA A 44 -7.48 -14.56 -6.00
N ALA A 45 -7.12 -15.81 -6.23
CA ALA A 45 -7.36 -16.91 -5.28
C ALA A 45 -6.75 -16.62 -3.87
N PRO A 46 -5.50 -16.11 -3.72
CA PRO A 46 -4.94 -15.78 -2.42
C PRO A 46 -5.74 -14.70 -1.66
N VAL A 47 -6.25 -13.70 -2.37
CA VAL A 47 -7.10 -12.64 -1.79
C VAL A 47 -8.39 -13.22 -1.21
N LYS A 48 -9.10 -14.03 -2.02
CA LYS A 48 -10.37 -14.67 -1.60
C LYS A 48 -10.16 -15.61 -0.43
N LEU A 49 -9.09 -16.41 -0.46
CA LEU A 49 -8.80 -17.37 0.61
C LEU A 49 -8.41 -16.64 1.92
N SER A 50 -7.55 -15.62 1.86
CA SER A 50 -7.16 -14.86 3.05
C SER A 50 -8.36 -14.16 3.70
N ARG A 51 -9.25 -13.59 2.89
CA ARG A 51 -10.51 -13.01 3.40
C ARG A 51 -11.38 -14.04 4.10
N ALA A 52 -11.55 -15.22 3.50
CA ALA A 52 -12.30 -16.31 4.09
C ALA A 52 -11.66 -16.82 5.41
N ASN A 53 -10.34 -16.90 5.46
CA ASN A 53 -9.59 -17.34 6.62
C ASN A 53 -9.72 -16.33 7.79
N LEU A 54 -9.64 -15.03 7.53
CA LEU A 54 -9.89 -14.02 8.56
C LEU A 54 -11.31 -14.08 9.08
N ALA A 55 -12.32 -14.23 8.20
CA ALA A 55 -13.72 -14.42 8.59
C ALA A 55 -13.91 -15.67 9.47
N ALA A 56 -13.27 -16.78 9.12
CA ALA A 56 -13.36 -18.04 9.86
C ALA A 56 -12.74 -17.95 11.26
N THR A 57 -11.71 -17.12 11.46
CA THR A 57 -11.01 -16.98 12.75
C THR A 57 -11.63 -15.93 13.68
N SER A 58 -12.43 -15.00 13.17
CA SER A 58 -13.06 -13.94 13.97
C SER A 58 -14.60 -14.05 14.03
N GLY A 59 -15.21 -14.71 13.04
CA GLY A 59 -16.67 -14.65 12.82
C GLY A 59 -17.15 -13.34 12.16
N GLU A 60 -16.23 -12.45 11.75
CA GLU A 60 -16.55 -11.21 11.02
C GLU A 60 -16.74 -11.55 9.53
N PRO A 61 -17.97 -11.37 8.96
CA PRO A 61 -18.32 -11.95 7.65
C PRO A 61 -17.58 -11.30 6.46
N MET A 62 -17.10 -10.06 6.61
CA MET A 62 -16.40 -9.34 5.55
C MET A 62 -14.93 -9.76 5.43
N GLY A 63 -14.38 -10.46 6.44
CA GLY A 63 -12.99 -10.94 6.45
C GLY A 63 -11.96 -9.82 6.51
N GLY A 64 -12.32 -8.68 7.12
CA GLY A 64 -11.42 -7.55 7.29
C GLY A 64 -10.43 -7.74 8.43
N TYR A 65 -10.73 -8.61 9.40
CA TYR A 65 -9.87 -8.89 10.54
C TYR A 65 -10.13 -10.27 11.14
N GLY A 66 -9.20 -10.74 11.94
CA GLY A 66 -9.27 -12.04 12.61
C GLY A 66 -7.94 -12.38 13.27
N TYR A 67 -7.58 -13.67 13.25
CA TYR A 67 -6.34 -14.16 13.83
C TYR A 67 -5.53 -14.94 12.78
N ALA A 68 -4.21 -14.79 12.84
CA ALA A 68 -3.29 -15.49 11.95
C ALA A 68 -2.10 -16.04 12.72
N SER A 69 -1.52 -17.14 12.23
CA SER A 69 -0.26 -17.72 12.74
C SER A 69 0.84 -17.66 11.68
N ALA A 70 0.48 -17.52 10.39
CA ALA A 70 1.44 -17.41 9.31
C ALA A 70 0.92 -16.57 8.15
N ILE A 71 1.86 -15.96 7.42
CA ILE A 71 1.66 -15.41 6.08
C ILE A 71 2.60 -16.14 5.14
N VAL A 72 2.07 -16.74 4.08
CA VAL A 72 2.86 -17.29 2.98
C VAL A 72 2.75 -16.38 1.78
N SER A 73 3.88 -16.05 1.17
CA SER A 73 3.95 -15.24 -0.04
C SER A 73 4.65 -16.00 -1.15
N THR A 74 4.11 -15.92 -2.37
CA THR A 74 4.72 -16.47 -3.59
C THR A 74 4.83 -15.37 -4.65
N SER A 75 5.90 -15.40 -5.45
CA SER A 75 6.07 -14.48 -6.56
C SER A 75 6.53 -15.21 -7.84
N GLY A 76 6.09 -14.68 -8.99
CA GLY A 76 6.25 -15.30 -10.31
C GLY A 76 4.91 -15.71 -10.94
N SER A 77 3.89 -16.02 -10.13
CA SER A 77 2.50 -16.23 -10.56
C SER A 77 1.56 -15.50 -9.59
N ALA A 78 0.64 -14.74 -10.13
CA ALA A 78 -0.40 -14.04 -9.35
C ALA A 78 -1.48 -14.99 -8.82
N ASN A 79 -1.61 -16.18 -9.42
CA ASN A 79 -2.74 -17.10 -9.22
C ASN A 79 -4.11 -16.38 -9.34
N ALA A 80 -4.18 -15.46 -10.30
CA ALA A 80 -5.37 -14.70 -10.66
C ALA A 80 -5.91 -15.20 -12.00
N ALA A 81 -7.22 -15.15 -12.21
CA ALA A 81 -7.91 -15.65 -13.41
C ALA A 81 -7.63 -17.14 -13.71
N THR A 82 -7.33 -17.95 -12.70
CA THR A 82 -6.96 -19.37 -12.78
C THR A 82 -8.13 -20.33 -12.49
N GLY A 83 -9.34 -19.79 -12.32
CA GLY A 83 -10.56 -20.58 -12.12
C GLY A 83 -10.57 -21.39 -10.83
N ALA A 84 -11.35 -22.46 -10.82
CA ALA A 84 -11.51 -23.36 -9.67
C ALA A 84 -10.19 -24.07 -9.31
N ASP A 85 -9.41 -24.44 -10.30
CA ASP A 85 -8.12 -25.11 -10.10
C ASP A 85 -7.13 -24.23 -9.32
N GLY A 86 -7.06 -22.93 -9.65
CA GLY A 86 -6.21 -21.98 -8.92
C GLY A 86 -6.65 -21.81 -7.46
N ALA A 87 -7.95 -21.87 -7.17
CA ALA A 87 -8.45 -21.87 -5.79
C ALA A 87 -8.03 -23.13 -5.04
N VAL A 88 -8.09 -24.31 -5.68
CA VAL A 88 -7.62 -25.57 -5.11
C VAL A 88 -6.12 -25.53 -4.84
N ASP A 89 -5.34 -24.99 -5.80
CA ASP A 89 -3.89 -24.84 -5.62
C ASP A 89 -3.56 -23.93 -4.41
N GLN A 90 -4.28 -22.83 -4.28
CA GLN A 90 -4.07 -21.92 -3.14
C GLN A 90 -4.40 -22.57 -1.80
N ALA A 91 -5.48 -23.33 -1.74
CA ALA A 91 -5.85 -24.09 -0.54
C ALA A 91 -4.80 -25.14 -0.17
N ARG A 92 -4.22 -25.83 -1.16
CA ARG A 92 -3.12 -26.79 -0.96
C ARG A 92 -1.86 -26.12 -0.38
N ILE A 93 -1.52 -24.93 -0.85
CA ILE A 93 -0.41 -24.17 -0.29
C ILE A 93 -0.69 -23.86 1.20
N GLY A 94 -1.92 -23.49 1.54
CA GLY A 94 -2.34 -23.33 2.94
C GLY A 94 -2.12 -24.61 3.77
N SER A 95 -2.51 -25.78 3.21
CA SER A 95 -2.27 -27.07 3.86
C SER A 95 -0.77 -27.36 4.07
N PHE A 96 0.07 -27.09 3.06
CA PHE A 96 1.52 -27.31 3.20
C PHE A 96 2.14 -26.46 4.33
N VAL A 97 1.69 -25.22 4.50
CA VAL A 97 2.14 -24.34 5.60
C VAL A 97 1.58 -24.83 6.93
N SER A 98 0.29 -25.18 6.98
CA SER A 98 -0.39 -25.72 8.15
C SER A 98 0.31 -26.97 8.67
N ASP A 99 0.61 -27.93 7.80
CA ASP A 99 1.30 -29.18 8.14
C ASP A 99 2.74 -28.93 8.61
N ALA A 100 3.47 -28.02 7.94
CA ALA A 100 4.87 -27.74 8.26
C ALA A 100 5.04 -26.98 9.59
N LEU A 101 4.07 -26.16 9.98
CA LEU A 101 4.12 -25.34 11.20
C LEU A 101 3.28 -25.90 12.34
N GLY A 102 2.40 -26.88 12.10
CA GLY A 102 1.47 -27.40 13.09
C GLY A 102 0.37 -26.39 13.48
N VAL A 103 -0.04 -25.53 12.56
CA VAL A 103 -1.09 -24.51 12.79
C VAL A 103 -2.36 -24.85 12.04
N GLU A 104 -3.51 -24.29 12.45
CA GLU A 104 -4.77 -24.47 11.75
C GLU A 104 -4.74 -23.75 10.40
N GLN A 105 -5.28 -24.37 9.35
CA GLN A 105 -5.29 -23.83 8.00
C GLN A 105 -5.96 -22.44 7.90
N PRO A 106 -7.07 -22.12 8.58
CA PRO A 106 -7.63 -20.77 8.57
C PRO A 106 -6.73 -19.69 9.20
N ARG A 107 -5.67 -20.08 9.91
CA ARG A 107 -4.68 -19.15 10.46
C ARG A 107 -3.51 -18.86 9.52
N VAL A 108 -3.58 -19.35 8.28
CA VAL A 108 -2.59 -19.05 7.23
C VAL A 108 -3.15 -18.02 6.28
N LEU A 109 -2.50 -16.88 6.17
CA LEU A 109 -2.82 -15.83 5.19
C LEU A 109 -1.91 -15.96 3.96
N HIS A 110 -2.38 -15.50 2.82
CA HIS A 110 -1.78 -15.76 1.52
C HIS A 110 -1.53 -14.47 0.74
N LEU A 111 -0.35 -14.36 0.15
CA LEU A 111 0.03 -13.37 -0.84
C LEU A 111 0.56 -14.08 -2.09
N SER A 112 0.19 -13.61 -3.27
CA SER A 112 0.82 -14.04 -4.53
C SER A 112 0.94 -12.85 -5.46
N THR A 113 1.96 -12.83 -6.31
CA THR A 113 2.21 -11.77 -7.30
C THR A 113 2.94 -12.32 -8.51
N GLY A 114 2.83 -11.64 -9.64
CA GLY A 114 3.44 -12.03 -10.91
C GLY A 114 2.42 -12.17 -12.02
N ILE A 115 2.61 -13.13 -12.92
CA ILE A 115 1.81 -13.28 -14.14
C ILE A 115 0.38 -13.70 -13.82
N ILE A 116 -0.60 -13.03 -14.43
CA ILE A 116 -2.02 -13.37 -14.38
C ILE A 116 -2.28 -14.54 -15.35
N GLY A 117 -3.17 -15.47 -14.97
CA GLY A 117 -3.55 -16.63 -15.79
C GLY A 117 -2.62 -17.84 -15.65
N THR A 118 -1.57 -17.75 -14.85
CA THR A 118 -0.65 -18.87 -14.59
C THR A 118 -0.93 -19.53 -13.25
N ARG A 119 -0.76 -20.84 -13.17
CA ARG A 119 -0.92 -21.61 -11.92
C ARG A 119 0.43 -21.76 -11.20
N LEU A 120 0.36 -21.90 -9.88
CA LEU A 120 1.56 -22.10 -9.05
C LEU A 120 2.09 -23.54 -9.18
N PRO A 121 3.43 -23.73 -9.29
CA PRO A 121 4.05 -25.06 -9.35
C PRO A 121 4.10 -25.67 -7.93
N LEU A 122 3.03 -26.37 -7.54
CA LEU A 122 2.80 -26.86 -6.18
C LEU A 122 3.96 -27.69 -5.60
N ASP A 123 4.56 -28.55 -6.41
CA ASP A 123 5.69 -29.40 -5.96
C ASP A 123 6.91 -28.56 -5.55
N LYS A 124 7.17 -27.46 -6.26
CA LYS A 124 8.25 -26.52 -5.93
C LYS A 124 7.91 -25.74 -4.66
N VAL A 125 6.68 -25.24 -4.56
CA VAL A 125 6.20 -24.50 -3.39
C VAL A 125 6.23 -25.39 -2.15
N GLN A 126 5.77 -26.62 -2.20
CA GLN A 126 5.78 -27.58 -1.09
C GLN A 126 7.21 -27.83 -0.56
N ARG A 127 8.14 -28.14 -1.47
CA ARG A 127 9.55 -28.35 -1.07
C ARG A 127 10.17 -27.07 -0.50
N GLY A 128 9.84 -25.93 -1.08
CA GLY A 128 10.31 -24.62 -0.59
C GLY A 128 9.80 -24.33 0.83
N ILE A 129 8.52 -24.55 1.12
CA ILE A 129 7.94 -24.39 2.46
C ILE A 129 8.66 -25.29 3.47
N GLN A 130 8.85 -26.58 3.16
CA GLN A 130 9.54 -27.52 4.02
C GLN A 130 10.99 -27.08 4.34
N ALA A 131 11.73 -26.61 3.32
CA ALA A 131 13.09 -26.12 3.50
C ALA A 131 13.12 -24.81 4.31
N LEU A 132 12.24 -23.89 4.02
CA LEU A 132 12.22 -22.56 4.64
C LEU A 132 11.79 -22.60 6.10
N THR A 133 10.83 -23.45 6.46
CA THR A 133 10.33 -23.58 7.84
C THR A 133 11.43 -23.91 8.84
N ALA A 134 12.44 -24.69 8.43
CA ALA A 134 13.59 -25.02 9.26
C ALA A 134 14.62 -23.89 9.43
N GLN A 135 14.48 -22.79 8.69
CA GLN A 135 15.46 -21.69 8.64
C GLN A 135 14.89 -20.33 9.08
N LEU A 136 13.67 -20.31 9.61
CA LEU A 136 13.02 -19.08 10.07
C LEU A 136 13.75 -18.51 11.29
N THR A 137 14.10 -17.22 11.23
CA THR A 137 14.73 -16.48 12.32
C THR A 137 13.92 -15.25 12.71
N ASP A 138 14.27 -14.61 13.82
CA ASP A 138 13.56 -13.45 14.39
C ASP A 138 14.34 -12.12 14.25
N ASP A 139 15.25 -12.08 13.28
CA ASP A 139 16.08 -10.91 12.99
C ASP A 139 15.56 -10.05 11.81
N ASP A 140 16.13 -8.87 11.64
CA ASP A 140 15.76 -7.95 10.55
C ASP A 140 16.14 -8.49 9.17
N ALA A 141 17.21 -9.28 9.06
CA ALA A 141 17.66 -9.85 7.81
C ALA A 141 16.68 -10.89 7.27
N SER A 142 16.01 -11.64 8.15
CA SER A 142 14.98 -12.61 7.79
C SER A 142 13.72 -11.93 7.20
N LEU A 143 13.31 -10.79 7.76
CA LEU A 143 12.21 -10.01 7.22
C LEU A 143 12.59 -9.36 5.88
N ALA A 144 13.83 -8.87 5.76
CA ALA A 144 14.36 -8.35 4.50
C ALA A 144 14.40 -9.43 3.40
N ALA A 145 14.67 -10.69 3.76
CA ALA A 145 14.60 -11.82 2.83
C ALA A 145 13.16 -12.08 2.33
N VAL A 146 12.14 -11.86 3.16
CA VAL A 146 10.73 -11.90 2.70
C VAL A 146 10.46 -10.74 1.75
N ALA A 147 10.91 -9.52 2.06
CA ALA A 147 10.75 -8.37 1.16
C ALA A 147 11.41 -8.63 -0.20
N GLU A 148 12.60 -9.24 -0.24
CA GLU A 148 13.26 -9.66 -1.49
C GLU A 148 12.45 -10.73 -2.23
N ALA A 149 11.88 -11.71 -1.52
CA ALA A 149 11.08 -12.77 -2.12
C ALA A 149 9.76 -12.26 -2.73
N LEU A 150 9.22 -11.17 -2.20
CA LEU A 150 8.01 -10.52 -2.74
C LEU A 150 8.24 -9.80 -4.07
N ARG A 151 9.45 -9.27 -4.33
CA ARG A 151 9.75 -8.44 -5.50
C ARG A 151 9.43 -9.14 -6.83
N THR A 152 8.96 -8.36 -7.79
CA THR A 152 8.80 -8.77 -9.20
C THR A 152 9.68 -7.90 -10.10
N THR A 153 9.16 -6.79 -10.57
CA THR A 153 9.87 -5.74 -11.33
C THR A 153 10.53 -4.70 -10.43
N ASP A 154 10.23 -4.72 -9.14
CA ASP A 154 10.85 -3.81 -8.16
C ASP A 154 12.39 -3.82 -8.24
N SER A 155 13.03 -2.63 -8.24
CA SER A 155 14.49 -2.50 -8.27
C SER A 155 15.13 -2.80 -6.91
N VAL A 156 14.42 -2.47 -5.82
CA VAL A 156 14.88 -2.66 -4.44
C VAL A 156 13.75 -3.18 -3.53
N PRO A 157 14.07 -3.94 -2.46
CA PRO A 157 13.09 -4.27 -1.43
C PRO A 157 12.68 -3.00 -0.68
N LYS A 158 11.39 -2.88 -0.31
CA LYS A 158 10.86 -1.74 0.44
C LYS A 158 10.61 -2.15 1.88
N ILE A 159 11.24 -1.42 2.80
CA ILE A 159 11.17 -1.67 4.24
C ILE A 159 11.07 -0.32 4.96
N ALA A 160 10.16 -0.23 5.92
CA ALA A 160 10.02 0.93 6.79
C ALA A 160 9.79 0.48 8.23
N SER A 161 10.32 1.23 9.20
CA SER A 161 10.19 0.89 10.62
C SER A 161 10.11 2.15 11.47
N THR A 162 9.31 2.07 12.52
CA THR A 162 9.24 3.11 13.56
C THR A 162 9.01 2.49 14.94
N THR A 163 9.24 3.26 15.97
CA THR A 163 8.97 2.87 17.35
C THR A 163 8.10 3.90 18.04
N LEU A 164 7.31 3.43 19.01
CA LEU A 164 6.53 4.29 19.89
C LEU A 164 6.63 3.77 21.33
N VAL A 165 6.35 4.64 22.29
CA VAL A 165 6.32 4.28 23.70
C VAL A 165 4.87 4.17 24.14
N LEU A 166 4.50 3.04 24.72
CA LEU A 166 3.17 2.78 25.27
C LEU A 166 3.26 2.44 26.77
N PRO A 167 2.17 2.71 27.53
CA PRO A 167 2.10 2.23 28.91
C PRO A 167 2.28 0.72 28.97
N ALA A 168 3.04 0.23 29.93
CA ALA A 168 3.11 -1.20 30.21
C ALA A 168 1.81 -1.70 30.86
N GLY A 169 1.57 -3.01 30.82
CA GLY A 169 0.55 -3.65 31.65
C GLY A 169 0.85 -3.48 33.14
N ASP A 170 2.13 -3.65 33.50
CA ASP A 170 2.69 -3.39 34.81
C ASP A 170 4.07 -2.74 34.65
N GLY A 171 4.38 -1.73 35.44
CA GLY A 171 5.71 -1.12 35.52
C GLY A 171 5.93 0.07 34.60
N GLU A 172 7.17 0.23 34.12
CA GLU A 172 7.60 1.36 33.30
C GLU A 172 7.09 1.22 31.85
N PRO A 173 6.85 2.35 31.14
CA PRO A 173 6.46 2.32 29.74
C PRO A 173 7.42 1.52 28.86
N VAL A 174 6.88 0.86 27.86
CA VAL A 174 7.64 -0.02 26.97
C VAL A 174 7.69 0.51 25.55
N THR A 175 8.81 0.22 24.88
CA THR A 175 8.94 0.51 23.45
C THR A 175 8.28 -0.59 22.64
N VAL A 176 7.39 -0.17 21.76
CA VAL A 176 6.71 -1.00 20.76
C VAL A 176 7.28 -0.67 19.39
N THR A 177 7.49 -1.69 18.60
CA THR A 177 8.01 -1.57 17.22
C THR A 177 6.89 -1.80 16.21
N VAL A 178 6.89 -1.00 15.14
CA VAL A 178 6.09 -1.21 13.94
C VAL A 178 7.03 -1.27 12.75
N THR A 179 7.05 -2.40 12.03
CA THR A 179 7.88 -2.58 10.84
C THR A 179 7.04 -3.11 9.71
N GLY A 180 7.18 -2.52 8.55
CA GLY A 180 6.47 -2.94 7.34
C GLY A 180 7.43 -3.26 6.21
N ILE A 181 7.01 -4.19 5.35
CA ILE A 181 7.61 -4.48 4.05
C ILE A 181 6.55 -4.34 2.96
N ALA A 182 6.98 -3.94 1.76
CA ALA A 182 6.09 -3.83 0.62
C ALA A 182 6.79 -4.19 -0.70
N LYS A 183 5.98 -4.54 -1.70
CA LYS A 183 6.37 -4.65 -3.10
C LYS A 183 5.31 -3.98 -3.98
N GLY A 184 5.72 -3.62 -5.19
CA GLY A 184 4.84 -3.12 -6.25
C GLY A 184 5.34 -1.80 -6.82
N VAL A 185 5.51 -1.77 -8.15
CA VAL A 185 6.08 -0.65 -8.91
C VAL A 185 5.36 -0.43 -10.24
N GLY A 186 4.42 -1.31 -10.60
CA GLY A 186 3.54 -1.23 -11.78
C GLY A 186 2.18 -1.87 -11.51
N MET A 187 1.19 -1.60 -12.37
CA MET A 187 -0.23 -1.88 -12.17
C MET A 187 -0.70 -1.28 -10.85
N ILE A 188 -0.34 0.01 -10.60
CA ILE A 188 -0.62 0.72 -9.35
C ILE A 188 -1.52 1.91 -9.60
N HIS A 189 -2.78 1.77 -9.17
CA HIS A 189 -3.76 2.86 -9.11
C HIS A 189 -4.69 2.67 -7.93
N PRO A 190 -5.14 3.78 -7.35
CA PRO A 190 -5.94 3.81 -6.12
C PRO A 190 -7.22 2.97 -6.13
N ASN A 191 -7.61 2.59 -4.98
CA ASN A 191 -8.54 1.63 -4.43
C ASN A 191 -7.86 0.30 -4.05
N MET A 192 -6.66 0.40 -3.45
CA MET A 192 -5.74 -0.71 -3.22
C MET A 192 -5.09 -1.17 -4.53
N ALA A 193 -3.94 -0.61 -4.86
CA ALA A 193 -3.16 -0.84 -6.09
C ALA A 193 -2.31 -2.12 -6.00
N THR A 194 -1.64 -2.56 -7.08
CA THR A 194 -0.79 -3.77 -7.13
C THR A 194 0.35 -3.68 -6.14
N MET A 195 -0.04 -3.75 -4.89
CA MET A 195 0.88 -3.76 -3.78
C MET A 195 0.58 -4.93 -2.87
N LEU A 196 1.63 -5.56 -2.42
CA LEU A 196 1.56 -6.47 -1.29
C LEU A 196 2.34 -5.84 -0.17
N SER A 197 1.72 -5.71 0.99
CA SER A 197 2.38 -5.20 2.18
C SER A 197 2.07 -6.05 3.40
N ILE A 198 3.09 -6.23 4.24
CA ILE A 198 2.99 -6.87 5.55
C ILE A 198 3.52 -5.85 6.55
N VAL A 199 2.68 -5.45 7.49
CA VAL A 199 3.06 -4.61 8.63
C VAL A 199 2.97 -5.45 9.90
N LEU A 200 4.03 -5.48 10.66
CA LEU A 200 4.15 -6.24 11.91
C LEU A 200 4.29 -5.28 13.07
N THR A 201 3.70 -5.63 14.22
CA THR A 201 3.93 -4.92 15.48
C THR A 201 3.90 -5.89 16.65
N ASP A 202 4.66 -5.58 17.69
CA ASP A 202 4.61 -6.33 18.96
C ASP A 202 3.61 -5.74 19.96
N ALA A 203 2.81 -4.73 19.56
CA ALA A 203 1.71 -4.17 20.35
C ALA A 203 0.64 -5.23 20.69
N ALA A 204 -0.01 -5.09 21.83
CA ALA A 204 -1.17 -5.89 22.22
C ALA A 204 -2.46 -5.19 21.75
N ALA A 205 -2.88 -5.43 20.50
CA ALA A 205 -4.07 -4.83 19.90
C ALA A 205 -5.05 -5.91 19.40
N PRO A 206 -6.35 -5.85 19.77
CA PRO A 206 -7.37 -6.75 19.23
C PRO A 206 -7.56 -6.58 17.70
N PRO A 207 -8.05 -7.61 16.99
CA PRO A 207 -8.17 -7.58 15.53
C PRO A 207 -9.05 -6.43 14.99
N ASP A 208 -10.16 -6.15 15.62
CA ASP A 208 -11.09 -5.07 15.28
C ASP A 208 -10.46 -3.68 15.50
N VAL A 209 -9.67 -3.53 16.57
CA VAL A 209 -8.89 -2.30 16.81
C VAL A 209 -7.87 -2.12 15.69
N LEU A 210 -7.12 -3.17 15.33
CA LEU A 210 -6.15 -3.09 14.22
C LEU A 210 -6.82 -2.69 12.90
N TRP A 211 -8.00 -3.24 12.61
CA TRP A 211 -8.73 -2.90 11.39
C TRP A 211 -9.17 -1.43 11.37
N ASN A 212 -9.65 -0.93 12.51
CA ASN A 212 -10.04 0.48 12.67
C ASN A 212 -8.84 1.44 12.56
N LEU A 213 -7.60 0.96 12.78
CA LEU A 213 -6.38 1.74 12.56
C LEU A 213 -5.87 1.62 11.13
N LEU A 214 -5.91 0.41 10.54
CA LEU A 214 -5.41 0.13 9.21
C LEU A 214 -6.21 0.84 8.12
N ARG A 215 -7.54 0.80 8.18
CA ARG A 215 -8.37 1.33 7.08
C ARG A 215 -8.17 2.84 6.85
N PRO A 216 -8.17 3.70 7.89
CA PRO A 216 -7.84 5.12 7.73
C PRO A 216 -6.39 5.36 7.28
N ALA A 217 -5.43 4.57 7.78
CA ALA A 217 -4.03 4.69 7.36
C ALA A 217 -3.88 4.36 5.86
N ALA A 218 -4.51 3.28 5.38
CA ALA A 218 -4.51 2.91 3.97
C ALA A 218 -5.14 3.99 3.09
N ALA A 219 -6.25 4.61 3.55
CA ALA A 219 -6.94 5.68 2.83
C ALA A 219 -6.07 6.93 2.61
N LYS A 220 -5.14 7.20 3.53
CA LYS A 220 -4.24 8.35 3.47
C LYS A 220 -2.91 8.05 2.76
N THR A 221 -2.59 6.79 2.51
CA THR A 221 -1.28 6.36 2.03
C THR A 221 -1.38 5.55 0.74
N TRP A 222 -1.64 4.26 0.82
CA TRP A 222 -1.68 3.37 -0.34
C TRP A 222 -2.82 3.67 -1.31
N ASP A 223 -4.00 4.09 -0.82
CA ASP A 223 -5.09 4.55 -1.68
C ASP A 223 -4.75 5.86 -2.42
N GLN A 224 -3.67 6.53 -2.07
CA GLN A 224 -3.17 7.75 -2.69
C GLN A 224 -1.94 7.52 -3.57
N LEU A 225 -1.58 6.27 -3.83
CA LEU A 225 -0.44 5.90 -4.67
C LEU A 225 -0.90 5.60 -6.10
N SER A 226 -0.28 6.22 -7.12
CA SER A 226 -0.56 5.92 -8.53
C SER A 226 0.71 5.92 -9.38
N VAL A 227 0.96 4.79 -10.07
CA VAL A 227 2.04 4.66 -11.06
C VAL A 227 1.50 4.77 -12.48
N ASP A 228 0.51 3.97 -12.86
CA ASP A 228 0.06 3.82 -14.25
C ASP A 228 -1.46 3.91 -14.46
N GLY A 229 -2.23 3.98 -13.39
CA GLY A 229 -3.68 4.08 -13.48
C GLY A 229 -4.42 2.75 -13.48
N ASP A 230 -3.72 1.61 -13.35
CA ASP A 230 -4.30 0.28 -13.37
C ASP A 230 -4.42 -0.36 -11.98
N THR A 231 -5.59 -0.95 -11.67
CA THR A 231 -5.86 -1.61 -10.38
C THR A 231 -5.65 -3.12 -10.49
N SER A 232 -4.86 -3.68 -9.56
CA SER A 232 -4.50 -5.10 -9.57
C SER A 232 -5.59 -6.03 -9.04
N THR A 233 -5.40 -7.31 -9.38
CA THR A 233 -6.18 -8.45 -8.88
C THR A 233 -5.73 -8.97 -7.51
N ASN A 234 -4.57 -8.56 -7.00
CA ASN A 234 -3.90 -9.21 -5.86
C ASN A 234 -3.67 -8.31 -4.64
N ASP A 235 -3.97 -7.02 -4.73
CA ASP A 235 -3.62 -6.06 -3.69
C ASP A 235 -4.08 -6.48 -2.31
N THR A 236 -3.13 -6.46 -1.40
CA THR A 236 -3.38 -6.88 -0.02
C THR A 236 -2.40 -6.19 0.92
N VAL A 237 -2.92 -5.58 1.97
CA VAL A 237 -2.15 -5.16 3.14
C VAL A 237 -2.58 -6.01 4.32
N PHE A 238 -1.62 -6.62 4.99
CA PHE A 238 -1.82 -7.25 6.29
C PHE A 238 -1.15 -6.42 7.38
N VAL A 239 -1.83 -6.27 8.52
CA VAL A 239 -1.23 -5.81 9.78
C VAL A 239 -1.40 -6.92 10.80
N LEU A 240 -0.29 -7.37 11.39
CA LEU A 240 -0.28 -8.40 12.44
C LEU A 240 0.29 -7.82 13.73
N ALA A 241 -0.37 -8.12 14.85
CA ALA A 241 0.07 -7.75 16.19
C ALA A 241 0.28 -8.99 17.07
N SER A 242 1.52 -9.23 17.49
CA SER A 242 1.88 -10.39 18.31
C SER A 242 1.51 -10.25 19.79
N GLY A 243 1.40 -9.02 20.30
CA GLY A 243 1.03 -8.75 21.68
C GLY A 243 2.15 -8.97 22.72
N VAL A 244 3.38 -9.26 22.30
CA VAL A 244 4.46 -9.67 23.22
C VAL A 244 5.35 -8.52 23.69
N SER A 245 4.99 -7.26 23.40
CA SER A 245 5.76 -6.09 23.82
C SER A 245 5.78 -5.87 25.35
N GLY A 246 4.79 -6.39 26.05
CA GLY A 246 4.53 -6.05 27.45
C GLY A 246 3.73 -4.73 27.61
N ALA A 247 3.33 -4.10 26.52
CA ALA A 247 2.40 -2.97 26.56
C ALA A 247 1.02 -3.42 27.06
N ALA A 248 0.32 -2.53 27.74
CA ALA A 248 -1.07 -2.75 28.09
C ALA A 248 -1.93 -2.98 26.83
N PRO A 249 -2.96 -3.85 26.90
CA PRO A 249 -3.87 -4.07 25.79
C PRO A 249 -4.50 -2.76 25.30
N ILE A 250 -4.45 -2.54 24.00
CA ILE A 250 -4.93 -1.31 23.37
C ILE A 250 -6.44 -1.37 23.18
N ALA A 251 -7.18 -0.47 23.84
CA ALA A 251 -8.60 -0.31 23.65
C ALA A 251 -8.92 0.63 22.47
N ALA A 252 -10.03 0.42 21.80
CA ALA A 252 -10.51 1.30 20.74
C ALA A 252 -10.67 2.75 21.25
N GLY A 253 -10.22 3.72 20.45
CA GLY A 253 -10.29 5.16 20.77
C GLY A 253 -9.37 5.63 21.88
N SER A 254 -8.55 4.75 22.47
CA SER A 254 -7.59 5.14 23.52
C SER A 254 -6.41 5.95 22.97
N PRO A 255 -5.68 6.69 23.82
CA PRO A 255 -4.43 7.33 23.39
C PRO A 255 -3.42 6.34 22.79
N GLY A 256 -3.35 5.11 23.31
CA GLY A 256 -2.53 4.05 22.74
C GLY A 256 -2.95 3.63 21.32
N ALA A 257 -4.27 3.58 21.06
CA ALA A 257 -4.78 3.32 19.71
C ALA A 257 -4.42 4.44 18.74
N LEU A 258 -4.56 5.70 19.15
CA LEU A 258 -4.16 6.85 18.33
C LEU A 258 -2.65 6.83 18.02
N ALA A 259 -1.81 6.54 19.02
CA ALA A 259 -0.37 6.45 18.85
C ALA A 259 0.03 5.28 17.91
N LEU A 260 -0.56 4.10 18.08
CA LEU A 260 -0.32 2.96 17.20
C LEU A 260 -0.83 3.23 15.77
N GLY A 261 -1.99 3.86 15.62
CA GLY A 261 -2.54 4.27 14.34
C GLY A 261 -1.60 5.22 13.59
N ALA A 262 -1.07 6.23 14.28
CA ALA A 262 -0.08 7.16 13.72
C ALA A 262 1.23 6.44 13.30
N ALA A 263 1.68 5.46 14.07
CA ALA A 263 2.86 4.67 13.73
C ALA A 263 2.63 3.77 12.51
N ILE A 264 1.46 3.13 12.41
CA ILE A 264 1.07 2.34 11.23
C ILE A 264 0.97 3.26 10.00
N GLU A 265 0.35 4.43 10.11
CA GLU A 265 0.24 5.42 9.03
C GLU A 265 1.63 5.91 8.57
N ALA A 266 2.55 6.18 9.50
CA ALA A 266 3.91 6.61 9.17
C ALA A 266 4.68 5.54 8.38
N VAL A 267 4.62 4.27 8.80
CA VAL A 267 5.23 3.15 8.08
C VAL A 267 4.56 2.97 6.71
N ALA A 268 3.25 3.03 6.65
CA ALA A 268 2.48 2.91 5.40
C ALA A 268 2.83 4.02 4.41
N ARG A 269 2.96 5.27 4.89
CA ARG A 269 3.33 6.43 4.10
C ARG A 269 4.74 6.29 3.52
N ASP A 270 5.70 5.86 4.33
CA ASP A 270 7.08 5.64 3.87
C ASP A 270 7.12 4.54 2.80
N LEU A 271 6.46 3.40 3.01
CA LEU A 271 6.36 2.33 2.03
C LEU A 271 5.70 2.78 0.72
N ALA A 272 4.61 3.54 0.77
CA ALA A 272 3.94 4.06 -0.41
C ALA A 272 4.85 5.01 -1.21
N ARG A 273 5.63 5.85 -0.53
CA ARG A 273 6.63 6.73 -1.18
C ARG A 273 7.76 5.93 -1.83
N GLN A 274 8.28 4.90 -1.14
CA GLN A 274 9.29 4.00 -1.71
C GLN A 274 8.77 3.28 -2.97
N GLN A 275 7.50 2.85 -2.97
CA GLN A 275 6.86 2.23 -4.14
C GLN A 275 6.70 3.22 -5.30
N ALA A 276 6.27 4.46 -5.02
CA ALA A 276 6.16 5.51 -6.04
C ALA A 276 7.53 5.87 -6.63
N ALA A 277 8.55 6.01 -5.77
CA ALA A 277 9.91 6.37 -6.20
C ALA A 277 10.58 5.30 -7.07
N ASP A 278 10.20 4.02 -6.87
CA ASP A 278 10.70 2.87 -7.63
C ASP A 278 9.74 2.43 -8.74
N GLY A 279 8.78 3.28 -9.14
CA GLY A 279 7.84 2.99 -10.22
C GLY A 279 8.54 2.51 -11.50
N GLU A 280 7.93 1.58 -12.26
CA GLU A 280 8.51 1.04 -13.50
C GLU A 280 8.94 2.16 -14.43
N GLY A 281 10.22 2.18 -14.81
CA GLY A 281 10.83 3.21 -15.62
C GLY A 281 10.89 4.62 -14.99
N ALA A 282 10.55 4.80 -13.71
CA ALA A 282 10.52 6.10 -13.05
C ALA A 282 11.89 6.72 -12.87
N THR A 283 11.97 8.06 -12.99
CA THR A 283 13.18 8.83 -12.71
C THR A 283 13.01 9.83 -11.58
N ILE A 284 11.75 10.13 -11.18
CA ILE A 284 11.46 11.12 -10.15
C ILE A 284 10.19 10.74 -9.38
N LEU A 285 10.24 10.84 -8.05
CA LEU A 285 9.07 10.77 -7.19
C LEU A 285 8.25 12.06 -7.34
N ILE A 286 6.94 11.94 -7.53
CA ILE A 286 6.01 13.08 -7.50
C ILE A 286 5.19 12.98 -6.21
N THR A 287 5.27 14.01 -5.38
CA THR A 287 4.36 14.19 -4.24
C THR A 287 3.46 15.38 -4.53
N THR A 288 2.14 15.17 -4.51
CA THR A 288 1.17 16.25 -4.56
C THR A 288 0.56 16.44 -3.18
N SER A 289 0.71 17.65 -2.63
CA SER A 289 0.12 18.07 -1.37
C SER A 289 -1.00 19.09 -1.63
N VAL A 290 -2.16 18.84 -1.06
CA VAL A 290 -3.34 19.72 -1.17
C VAL A 290 -3.74 20.19 0.22
N ARG A 291 -4.00 21.48 0.37
CA ARG A 291 -4.55 22.09 1.58
C ARG A 291 -5.67 23.05 1.22
N GLY A 292 -6.41 23.48 2.24
CA GLY A 292 -7.50 24.43 2.06
C GLY A 292 -8.70 23.84 1.34
N ALA A 293 -8.86 22.53 1.27
CA ALA A 293 -10.03 21.84 0.75
C ALA A 293 -11.21 21.94 1.74
N HIS A 294 -12.40 21.62 1.28
CA HIS A 294 -13.58 21.56 2.15
C HIS A 294 -13.38 20.54 3.28
N ASP A 295 -12.80 19.38 2.96
CA ASP A 295 -12.36 18.35 3.91
C ASP A 295 -11.18 17.53 3.36
N ASP A 296 -10.66 16.61 4.19
CA ASP A 296 -9.50 15.77 3.83
C ASP A 296 -9.78 14.81 2.66
N ALA A 297 -11.03 14.37 2.48
CA ALA A 297 -11.38 13.47 1.38
C ALA A 297 -11.32 14.20 0.03
N ASP A 298 -11.81 15.46 -0.03
CA ASP A 298 -11.69 16.33 -1.20
C ASP A 298 -10.22 16.60 -1.52
N ALA A 299 -9.42 16.93 -0.49
CA ALA A 299 -7.99 17.17 -0.65
C ALA A 299 -7.28 15.94 -1.26
N ARG A 300 -7.53 14.75 -0.73
CA ARG A 300 -6.97 13.49 -1.25
C ARG A 300 -7.44 13.21 -2.67
N GLY A 301 -8.72 13.42 -2.97
CA GLY A 301 -9.28 13.23 -4.30
C GLY A 301 -8.58 14.09 -5.36
N ILE A 302 -8.32 15.36 -5.05
CA ILE A 302 -7.60 16.30 -5.92
C ILE A 302 -6.12 15.91 -6.03
N ALA A 303 -5.45 15.66 -4.91
CA ALA A 303 -4.04 15.25 -4.91
C ALA A 303 -3.81 14.03 -5.81
N ARG A 304 -4.70 13.04 -5.70
CA ARG A 304 -4.63 11.82 -6.49
C ARG A 304 -4.93 12.06 -7.98
N ALA A 305 -5.90 12.89 -8.32
CA ALA A 305 -6.17 13.24 -9.72
C ALA A 305 -4.93 13.86 -10.39
N VAL A 306 -4.16 14.66 -9.65
CA VAL A 306 -2.94 15.28 -10.15
C VAL A 306 -1.85 14.23 -10.39
N VAL A 307 -1.53 13.35 -9.40
CA VAL A 307 -0.46 12.34 -9.58
C VAL A 307 -0.83 11.24 -10.59
N SER A 308 -2.12 11.03 -10.85
CA SER A 308 -2.60 10.04 -11.82
C SER A 308 -2.65 10.58 -13.27
N SER A 309 -2.46 11.89 -13.46
CA SER A 309 -2.55 12.51 -14.78
C SER A 309 -1.31 12.19 -15.63
N SER A 310 -1.49 11.45 -16.73
CA SER A 310 -0.40 11.15 -17.68
C SER A 310 0.25 12.42 -18.21
N LEU A 311 -0.51 13.53 -18.39
CA LEU A 311 0.04 14.81 -18.83
C LEU A 311 0.91 15.48 -17.77
N VAL A 312 0.52 15.38 -16.49
CA VAL A 312 1.35 15.90 -15.37
C VAL A 312 2.62 15.05 -15.25
N LYS A 313 2.51 13.72 -15.30
CA LYS A 313 3.65 12.79 -15.23
C LYS A 313 4.64 13.04 -16.38
N ALA A 314 4.15 13.24 -17.59
CA ALA A 314 5.00 13.59 -18.75
C ALA A 314 5.66 14.97 -18.62
N ALA A 315 4.98 15.97 -18.01
CA ALA A 315 5.58 17.26 -17.73
C ALA A 315 6.67 17.17 -16.66
N ALA A 316 6.45 16.34 -15.63
CA ALA A 316 7.47 16.05 -14.61
C ALA A 316 8.74 15.44 -15.24
N HIS A 317 8.58 14.44 -16.10
CA HIS A 317 9.69 13.83 -16.85
C HIS A 317 10.47 14.87 -17.68
N GLY A 318 9.75 15.72 -18.41
CA GLY A 318 10.32 16.79 -19.24
C GLY A 318 10.84 17.99 -18.45
N LYS A 319 10.68 18.00 -17.11
CA LYS A 319 10.99 19.14 -16.24
C LYS A 319 10.34 20.42 -16.73
N ASP A 320 9.07 20.30 -17.17
CA ASP A 320 8.25 21.43 -17.62
C ASP A 320 7.35 21.90 -16.47
N PRO A 321 7.57 23.11 -15.91
CA PRO A 321 6.70 23.63 -14.85
C PRO A 321 5.33 24.02 -15.38
N ASN A 322 4.57 23.01 -15.80
CA ASN A 322 3.29 23.14 -16.52
C ASN A 322 2.11 23.16 -15.55
N TRP A 323 1.87 24.30 -14.92
CA TRP A 323 0.75 24.50 -14.02
C TRP A 323 -0.61 24.25 -14.68
N GLY A 324 -0.75 24.50 -15.98
CA GLY A 324 -2.01 24.29 -16.70
C GLY A 324 -2.45 22.83 -16.71
N ARG A 325 -1.51 21.88 -16.83
CA ARG A 325 -1.80 20.44 -16.71
C ARG A 325 -2.20 20.06 -15.29
N ILE A 326 -1.58 20.68 -14.28
CA ILE A 326 -1.93 20.46 -12.87
C ILE A 326 -3.34 20.98 -12.58
N ALA A 327 -3.65 22.21 -12.98
CA ALA A 327 -4.99 22.80 -12.84
C ALA A 327 -6.06 21.96 -13.57
N GLY A 328 -5.76 21.50 -14.80
CA GLY A 328 -6.65 20.64 -15.55
C GLY A 328 -6.90 19.29 -14.87
N ALA A 329 -5.86 18.67 -14.29
CA ALA A 329 -5.98 17.43 -13.55
C ALA A 329 -6.78 17.60 -12.24
N ALA A 330 -6.51 18.69 -11.49
CA ALA A 330 -7.28 19.05 -10.30
C ALA A 330 -8.77 19.28 -10.63
N GLY A 331 -9.05 19.95 -11.74
CA GLY A 331 -10.41 20.17 -12.24
C GLY A 331 -11.15 18.87 -12.59
N ASN A 332 -10.46 17.83 -13.05
CA ASN A 332 -11.07 16.52 -13.31
C ASN A 332 -11.57 15.82 -12.02
N ALA A 333 -10.99 16.11 -10.87
CA ALA A 333 -11.44 15.56 -9.59
C ALA A 333 -12.85 16.07 -9.21
N VAL A 334 -13.23 17.25 -9.68
CA VAL A 334 -14.55 17.86 -9.43
C VAL A 334 -15.68 17.06 -10.09
N THR A 335 -15.39 16.31 -11.15
CA THR A 335 -16.36 15.41 -11.78
C THR A 335 -16.48 14.06 -11.04
N ALA A 336 -16.14 14.05 -9.78
CA ALA A 336 -15.98 12.86 -8.96
C ALA A 336 -17.26 12.03 -8.90
N SER A 337 -17.18 10.88 -9.53
CA SER A 337 -18.13 9.79 -9.34
C SER A 337 -17.97 9.16 -7.94
N GLU A 338 -18.96 8.39 -7.52
CA GLU A 338 -18.89 7.55 -6.32
C GLU A 338 -17.57 6.76 -6.25
N ALA A 339 -17.04 6.30 -7.40
CA ALA A 339 -15.78 5.59 -7.50
C ALA A 339 -14.57 6.44 -7.07
N VAL A 340 -14.53 7.72 -7.46
CA VAL A 340 -13.45 8.64 -7.05
C VAL A 340 -13.51 8.94 -5.57
N LEU A 341 -14.70 9.14 -5.02
CA LEU A 341 -14.89 9.37 -3.58
C LEU A 341 -14.56 8.14 -2.74
N GLY A 342 -14.96 6.96 -3.18
CA GLY A 342 -14.57 5.69 -2.56
C GLY A 342 -13.06 5.50 -2.55
N ALA A 343 -12.41 5.88 -3.63
CA ALA A 343 -10.96 5.87 -3.76
C ALA A 343 -10.27 6.94 -2.90
N ALA A 344 -10.91 8.06 -2.62
CA ALA A 344 -10.43 9.04 -1.63
C ALA A 344 -10.59 8.55 -0.18
N GLY A 345 -11.07 7.30 0.01
CA GLY A 345 -11.15 6.65 1.30
C GLY A 345 -12.51 6.74 2.00
N LEU A 346 -13.55 7.23 1.30
CA LEU A 346 -14.91 7.21 1.83
C LEU A 346 -15.49 5.78 1.77
N GLY A 347 -16.29 5.42 2.78
CA GLY A 347 -17.10 4.21 2.73
C GLY A 347 -18.13 4.28 1.61
N GLN A 348 -18.59 3.12 1.11
CA GLN A 348 -19.52 3.05 -0.03
C GLN A 348 -20.79 3.90 0.16
N ALA A 349 -21.41 3.85 1.34
CA ALA A 349 -22.61 4.63 1.63
C ALA A 349 -22.34 6.14 1.67
N GLU A 350 -21.17 6.54 2.21
CA GLU A 350 -20.74 7.93 2.27
C GLU A 350 -20.33 8.44 0.89
N ALA A 351 -19.62 7.63 0.10
CA ALA A 351 -19.26 7.95 -1.28
C ALA A 351 -20.51 8.15 -2.15
N ALA A 352 -21.52 7.27 -2.02
CA ALA A 352 -22.80 7.41 -2.72
C ALA A 352 -23.58 8.68 -2.28
N ALA A 353 -23.59 8.99 -0.99
CA ALA A 353 -24.24 10.21 -0.48
C ALA A 353 -23.54 11.48 -0.98
N ARG A 354 -22.20 11.47 -1.08
CA ARG A 354 -21.41 12.60 -1.57
C ARG A 354 -21.28 12.68 -3.09
N ALA A 355 -21.53 11.62 -3.85
CA ALA A 355 -21.50 11.65 -5.31
C ALA A 355 -22.48 12.68 -5.91
N SER A 356 -23.50 13.07 -5.13
CA SER A 356 -24.40 14.18 -5.46
C SER A 356 -23.82 15.57 -5.12
N GLN A 357 -22.69 15.63 -4.42
CA GLN A 357 -21.98 16.83 -4.03
C GLN A 357 -20.54 16.73 -4.55
N PRO A 358 -20.24 17.22 -5.75
CA PRO A 358 -18.91 17.11 -6.34
C PRO A 358 -17.87 17.81 -5.46
N VAL A 359 -16.63 17.30 -5.54
CA VAL A 359 -15.45 17.93 -4.92
C VAL A 359 -15.40 19.41 -5.31
N SER A 360 -15.29 20.29 -4.34
CA SER A 360 -15.31 21.72 -4.58
C SER A 360 -13.93 22.21 -5.02
N LEU A 361 -13.89 22.94 -6.12
CA LEU A 361 -12.73 23.69 -6.58
C LEU A 361 -13.18 25.02 -7.16
N ASP A 362 -12.61 26.10 -6.64
CA ASP A 362 -12.84 27.46 -7.13
C ASP A 362 -11.56 27.97 -7.80
N PRO A 363 -11.55 28.13 -9.15
CA PRO A 363 -10.37 28.63 -9.86
C PRO A 363 -9.88 29.98 -9.38
N ASP A 364 -10.77 30.85 -8.88
CA ASP A 364 -10.42 32.19 -8.41
C ASP A 364 -9.76 32.21 -7.03
N ARG A 365 -9.74 31.06 -6.34
CA ARG A 365 -9.07 30.86 -5.05
C ARG A 365 -7.85 29.95 -5.13
N LEU A 366 -7.79 29.11 -6.16
CA LEU A 366 -6.74 28.12 -6.36
C LEU A 366 -5.36 28.78 -6.46
N ARG A 367 -4.40 28.28 -5.70
CA ARG A 367 -2.97 28.59 -5.85
C ARG A 367 -2.19 27.29 -6.09
N ILE A 368 -1.19 27.34 -6.98
CA ILE A 368 -0.36 26.19 -7.34
C ILE A 368 1.11 26.57 -7.24
N TRP A 369 1.87 25.71 -6.56
CA TRP A 369 3.34 25.76 -6.53
C TRP A 369 3.92 24.50 -7.16
N ILE A 370 5.02 24.66 -7.87
CA ILE A 370 5.83 23.58 -8.43
C ILE A 370 7.24 23.76 -7.91
N ALA A 371 7.77 22.76 -7.20
CA ALA A 371 9.10 22.79 -6.59
C ALA A 371 9.36 24.11 -5.81
N GLY A 372 8.39 24.55 -5.02
CA GLY A 372 8.45 25.76 -4.21
C GLY A 372 8.18 27.09 -4.97
N HIS A 373 8.02 27.07 -6.28
CA HIS A 373 7.71 28.27 -7.08
C HIS A 373 6.19 28.44 -7.25
N LEU A 374 5.63 29.59 -6.85
CA LEU A 374 4.23 29.95 -7.12
C LEU A 374 4.08 30.17 -8.63
N VAL A 375 3.29 29.33 -9.29
CA VAL A 375 3.11 29.32 -10.75
C VAL A 375 1.70 29.76 -11.20
N PHE A 376 0.73 29.65 -10.28
CA PHE A 376 -0.65 30.08 -10.50
C PHE A 376 -1.24 30.66 -9.21
N ASP A 377 -1.94 31.78 -9.30
CA ASP A 377 -2.68 32.43 -8.21
C ASP A 377 -4.01 32.97 -8.76
N GLY A 378 -5.10 32.21 -8.54
CA GLY A 378 -6.45 32.60 -8.96
C GLY A 378 -6.87 33.93 -8.36
N SER A 379 -6.60 34.17 -7.09
CA SER A 379 -6.91 35.43 -6.41
C SER A 379 -6.11 36.63 -6.96
N GLY A 380 -4.93 36.36 -7.50
CA GLY A 380 -4.08 37.35 -8.17
C GLY A 380 -4.41 37.56 -9.66
N GLY A 381 -5.44 36.88 -10.18
CA GLY A 381 -5.88 37.01 -11.56
C GLY A 381 -5.33 35.94 -12.53
N GLY A 382 -4.76 34.83 -12.01
CA GLY A 382 -4.39 33.66 -12.81
C GLY A 382 -2.90 33.33 -12.81
N PRO A 383 -2.23 33.18 -13.99
CA PRO A 383 -0.84 32.78 -14.04
C PRO A 383 0.09 33.74 -13.29
N ALA A 384 0.83 33.25 -12.31
CA ALA A 384 1.82 34.04 -11.59
C ALA A 384 3.05 34.32 -12.47
N GLN A 385 3.73 35.43 -12.22
CA GLN A 385 5.04 35.66 -12.79
C GLN A 385 6.09 34.90 -12.01
N PHE A 386 6.82 33.99 -12.67
CA PHE A 386 7.88 33.22 -12.05
C PHE A 386 9.05 32.97 -13.04
N ASP A 387 10.23 32.73 -12.50
CA ASP A 387 11.39 32.34 -13.30
C ASP A 387 11.26 30.86 -13.72
N ARG A 388 10.92 30.64 -15.00
CA ARG A 388 10.79 29.27 -15.55
C ARG A 388 12.11 28.49 -15.54
N GLY A 389 13.26 29.19 -15.68
CA GLY A 389 14.57 28.56 -15.63
C GLY A 389 14.89 28.05 -14.23
N ALA A 390 14.64 28.87 -13.20
CA ALA A 390 14.80 28.48 -11.82
C ALA A 390 13.84 27.37 -11.41
N ALA A 391 12.58 27.46 -11.79
CA ALA A 391 11.58 26.40 -11.51
C ALA A 391 11.97 25.07 -12.19
N ARG A 392 12.41 25.12 -13.46
CA ARG A 392 12.90 23.93 -14.17
C ARG A 392 14.12 23.31 -13.48
N ALA A 393 15.07 24.13 -13.03
CA ALA A 393 16.26 23.66 -12.30
C ALA A 393 15.88 23.03 -10.95
N ALA A 394 14.87 23.57 -10.25
CA ALA A 394 14.37 23.01 -9.00
C ALA A 394 13.70 21.63 -9.19
N MET A 395 13.19 21.34 -10.39
CA MET A 395 12.61 20.03 -10.74
C MET A 395 13.67 18.94 -11.01
N ASP A 396 14.98 19.26 -10.92
CA ASP A 396 16.08 18.26 -10.98
C ASP A 396 16.23 17.48 -9.65
N ALA A 397 15.50 17.83 -8.61
CA ALA A 397 15.52 17.10 -7.36
C ALA A 397 14.95 15.67 -7.53
N PRO A 398 15.37 14.69 -6.71
CA PRO A 398 14.86 13.32 -6.77
C PRO A 398 13.36 13.21 -6.42
N GLU A 399 12.78 14.27 -5.86
CA GLU A 399 11.37 14.41 -5.57
C GLU A 399 10.84 15.73 -6.10
N LEU A 400 9.77 15.68 -6.88
CA LEU A 400 8.99 16.84 -7.31
C LEU A 400 7.81 17.06 -6.37
N LEU A 401 7.86 18.15 -5.61
CA LEU A 401 6.72 18.60 -4.80
C LEU A 401 5.81 19.51 -5.62
N ILE A 402 4.55 19.12 -5.74
CA ILE A 402 3.44 19.92 -6.30
C ILE A 402 2.51 20.26 -5.14
N GLU A 403 2.26 21.55 -4.91
CA GLU A 403 1.40 22.01 -3.83
C GLU A 403 0.20 22.76 -4.40
N LEU A 404 -0.99 22.47 -3.90
CA LEU A 404 -2.22 23.18 -4.19
C LEU A 404 -2.83 23.75 -2.90
N ASP A 405 -3.27 24.98 -2.94
CA ASP A 405 -4.08 25.59 -1.89
C ASP A 405 -5.43 25.99 -2.51
N LEU A 406 -6.51 25.43 -2.02
CA LEU A 406 -7.84 25.61 -2.58
C LEU A 406 -8.58 26.81 -1.98
N GLY A 407 -8.20 27.26 -0.78
CA GLY A 407 -8.80 28.40 -0.08
C GLY A 407 -10.26 28.23 0.30
N LEU A 408 -10.76 26.98 0.46
CA LEU A 408 -12.17 26.67 0.70
C LEU A 408 -12.44 26.20 2.14
N GLY A 409 -11.44 25.73 2.87
CA GLY A 409 -11.58 25.19 4.21
C GLY A 409 -10.23 24.78 4.81
N ASP A 410 -10.24 23.79 5.70
CA ASP A 410 -9.07 23.32 6.43
C ASP A 410 -8.61 21.88 6.02
N GLY A 411 -9.31 21.28 5.05
CA GLY A 411 -9.01 19.92 4.59
C GLY A 411 -7.62 19.81 3.98
N VAL A 412 -6.93 18.71 4.31
CA VAL A 412 -5.56 18.41 3.84
C VAL A 412 -5.47 17.00 3.28
N GLY A 413 -4.61 16.83 2.28
CA GLY A 413 -4.35 15.52 1.69
C GLY A 413 -3.08 15.50 0.87
N GLU A 414 -2.56 14.32 0.63
CA GLU A 414 -1.40 14.11 -0.21
C GLU A 414 -1.59 12.87 -1.08
N ALA A 415 -0.85 12.80 -2.18
CA ALA A 415 -0.78 11.63 -3.04
C ALA A 415 0.63 11.48 -3.62
N PHE A 416 0.98 10.24 -3.96
CA PHE A 416 2.29 9.84 -4.43
C PHE A 416 2.22 9.21 -5.81
N GLY A 417 3.18 9.51 -6.65
CA GLY A 417 3.33 8.93 -7.99
C GLY A 417 4.75 9.11 -8.50
N CYS A 418 4.96 8.78 -9.74
CA CYS A 418 6.24 8.99 -10.43
C CYS A 418 5.99 9.64 -11.79
N ASP A 419 7.05 10.06 -12.47
CA ASP A 419 6.97 10.53 -13.85
C ASP A 419 6.59 9.39 -14.82
N LEU A 420 6.26 9.75 -16.06
CA LEU A 420 5.99 8.81 -17.15
C LEU A 420 7.08 8.93 -18.18
N THR A 421 7.85 7.85 -18.33
CA THR A 421 9.03 7.79 -19.18
C THR A 421 8.82 6.88 -20.39
N GLN A 422 9.73 6.91 -21.32
CA GLN A 422 9.80 5.93 -22.41
C GLN A 422 10.10 4.52 -21.89
N GLU A 423 10.89 4.41 -20.81
CA GLU A 423 11.29 3.15 -20.21
C GLU A 423 10.08 2.38 -19.64
N TYR A 424 9.08 3.08 -19.05
CA TYR A 424 7.82 2.45 -18.65
C TYR A 424 7.17 1.69 -19.81
N VAL A 425 7.12 2.31 -21.01
CA VAL A 425 6.53 1.68 -22.19
C VAL A 425 7.34 0.47 -22.64
N ILE A 426 8.68 0.58 -22.63
CA ILE A 426 9.59 -0.50 -23.01
C ILE A 426 9.40 -1.70 -22.08
N GLU A 427 9.50 -1.50 -20.76
CA GLU A 427 9.32 -2.55 -19.75
C GLU A 427 7.98 -3.27 -19.89
N ASN A 428 6.89 -2.52 -20.09
CA ASN A 428 5.54 -3.09 -20.14
C ASN A 428 5.16 -3.67 -21.51
N SER A 429 5.86 -3.31 -22.59
CA SER A 429 5.62 -3.88 -23.92
C SER A 429 6.15 -5.31 -24.06
N GLU A 430 7.13 -5.70 -23.24
CA GLU A 430 7.78 -7.00 -23.26
C GLU A 430 7.47 -7.89 -22.04
N TYR A 431 6.67 -7.36 -21.09
CA TYR A 431 6.30 -8.07 -19.85
C TYR A 431 5.24 -9.16 -20.13
N THR A 432 5.66 -10.23 -20.77
CA THR A 432 4.83 -11.45 -20.99
C THR A 432 5.45 -12.69 -20.34
N THR A 433 6.41 -12.48 -19.47
CA THR A 433 7.12 -13.59 -18.84
C THR A 433 6.76 -13.78 -17.38
#